data_d180a7a208535738225df40da7ab8a1d
#
_entry.id   d180a7a208535738225df40da7ab8a1d
#
_cell.length_a   1.000
_cell.length_b   1.000
_cell.length_c   1.000
_cell.angle_alpha   90.00
_cell.angle_beta   90.00
_cell.angle_gamma   90.00
#
_symmetry.space_group_name_H-M   'P 1'
#
loop_
_entity.id
_entity.type
_entity.pdbx_description
1 polymer ?
#
loop_
_entity_poly.entity_id
_entity_poly.type
_entity_poly.pdbx_seq_one_letter_code
_entity_poly.pdbx_strand_id
1 'polypeptide(L)'
;MHRYSGENAFLHQDLAFPYRLLKPENAGGESLFLLHGSGVDETTMVPIARQIAPNATLVAVRGRIRQEDGFRWFERITPTSFEQASIRAETSYFAAFASEAAKRHGLDLARATFLGYSNGANLVSSLMLLNSGLVRKAALLRAMPVLDDAPATNLTGTRVLIVAGAADETYGPFAPPLVTLLNKHGAEVDARIVPSGHEIGGPDAAIVRQWLAGPALVARQAG
;
A
#
# COMPACT_ATOMS: atom_id res chain seq x y z
N MET A 1 -12.56 -12.89 -19.38
CA MET A 1 -11.22 -12.27 -19.55
C MET A 1 -11.48 -10.77 -19.55
N HIS A 2 -11.28 -10.10 -18.41
CA HIS A 2 -11.53 -8.66 -18.31
C HIS A 2 -10.39 -7.93 -19.04
N ARG A 3 -10.70 -7.21 -20.10
CA ARG A 3 -9.74 -6.37 -20.81
C ARG A 3 -9.63 -5.03 -20.10
N TYR A 4 -8.42 -4.67 -19.68
CA TYR A 4 -8.12 -3.30 -19.34
C TYR A 4 -7.87 -2.54 -20.63
N SER A 5 -8.54 -1.42 -20.87
CA SER A 5 -8.29 -0.56 -21.99
C SER A 5 -6.84 -0.05 -21.91
N GLY A 6 -6.00 -0.50 -22.82
CA GLY A 6 -4.57 -0.19 -22.85
C GLY A 6 -3.71 -1.19 -22.07
N GLU A 7 -3.49 -2.39 -22.62
CA GLU A 7 -2.43 -3.31 -22.15
C GLU A 7 -1.03 -2.67 -22.16
N ASN A 8 -0.90 -1.49 -22.78
CA ASN A 8 0.25 -0.59 -22.75
C ASN A 8 -0.11 0.73 -22.06
N ALA A 9 -0.61 0.68 -20.84
CA ALA A 9 -0.77 1.93 -20.08
C ALA A 9 0.57 2.67 -20.04
N PHE A 10 0.59 3.88 -20.61
CA PHE A 10 1.79 4.70 -20.66
C PHE A 10 2.32 4.95 -19.24
N LEU A 11 3.65 4.99 -19.11
CA LEU A 11 4.28 5.47 -17.90
C LEU A 11 4.14 7.00 -17.88
N HIS A 12 3.27 7.49 -17.02
CA HIS A 12 3.14 8.92 -16.74
C HIS A 12 4.34 9.37 -15.89
N GLN A 13 4.92 10.54 -16.24
CA GLN A 13 6.05 11.13 -15.52
C GLN A 13 5.82 12.62 -15.24
N ASP A 14 4.60 13.03 -15.26
CA ASP A 14 4.14 14.41 -15.14
C ASP A 14 3.67 14.79 -13.74
N LEU A 15 3.77 13.85 -12.78
CA LEU A 15 3.60 14.04 -11.35
C LEU A 15 4.88 13.69 -10.58
N ALA A 16 4.85 13.87 -9.25
CA ALA A 16 6.01 13.64 -8.40
C ALA A 16 6.56 12.20 -8.45
N PHE A 17 5.71 11.23 -8.77
CA PHE A 17 6.11 9.82 -8.97
C PHE A 17 5.73 9.36 -10.36
N PRO A 18 6.58 8.57 -11.05
CA PRO A 18 6.17 7.87 -12.26
C PRO A 18 5.07 6.84 -11.92
N TYR A 19 4.05 6.76 -12.78
CA TYR A 19 2.93 5.85 -12.53
C TYR A 19 2.26 5.38 -13.83
N ARG A 20 1.52 4.27 -13.74
CA ARG A 20 0.60 3.80 -14.79
C ARG A 20 -0.82 3.80 -14.26
N LEU A 21 -1.75 4.26 -15.09
CA LEU A 21 -3.18 4.20 -14.81
C LEU A 21 -3.80 3.11 -15.69
N LEU A 22 -4.36 2.07 -15.05
CA LEU A 22 -5.04 0.97 -15.74
C LEU A 22 -6.52 1.01 -15.35
N LYS A 23 -7.37 1.40 -16.31
CA LYS A 23 -8.82 1.42 -16.13
C LYS A 23 -9.44 0.19 -16.81
N PRO A 24 -10.24 -0.63 -16.11
CA PRO A 24 -11.03 -1.68 -16.76
C PRO A 24 -12.21 -1.07 -17.52
N GLU A 25 -12.70 -1.77 -18.55
CA GLU A 25 -13.87 -1.32 -19.33
C GLU A 25 -15.11 -1.11 -18.46
N ASN A 26 -15.28 -1.95 -17.43
CA ASN A 26 -16.39 -1.89 -16.47
C ASN A 26 -15.86 -1.49 -15.09
N ALA A 27 -15.35 -0.26 -14.95
CA ALA A 27 -14.82 0.23 -13.68
C ALA A 27 -15.93 0.33 -12.61
N GLY A 28 -15.74 -0.35 -11.47
CA GLY A 28 -16.67 -0.37 -10.35
C GLY A 28 -16.61 0.86 -9.42
N GLY A 29 -15.87 1.90 -9.80
CA GLY A 29 -15.68 3.10 -8.99
C GLY A 29 -14.71 2.91 -7.81
N GLU A 30 -14.12 1.72 -7.64
CA GLU A 30 -13.03 1.47 -6.69
C GLU A 30 -11.68 1.71 -7.36
N SER A 31 -10.69 2.12 -6.56
CA SER A 31 -9.32 2.28 -7.03
C SER A 31 -8.32 1.64 -6.07
N LEU A 32 -7.24 1.09 -6.64
CA LEU A 32 -6.11 0.57 -5.91
C LEU A 32 -4.85 1.34 -6.27
N PHE A 33 -4.21 1.96 -5.27
CA PHE A 33 -2.84 2.46 -5.40
C PHE A 33 -1.88 1.31 -5.08
N LEU A 34 -1.03 0.96 -6.03
CA LEU A 34 -0.12 -0.19 -5.94
C LEU A 34 1.30 0.29 -5.67
N LEU A 35 1.88 -0.19 -4.57
CA LEU A 35 3.23 0.16 -4.14
C LEU A 35 4.08 -1.10 -4.07
N HIS A 36 5.05 -1.20 -4.97
CA HIS A 36 5.91 -2.37 -5.16
C HIS A 36 6.94 -2.56 -4.04
N GLY A 37 7.53 -3.75 -3.97
CA GLY A 37 8.67 -4.05 -3.10
C GLY A 37 9.98 -3.43 -3.60
N SER A 38 11.08 -3.67 -2.88
CA SER A 38 12.40 -3.19 -3.27
C SER A 38 12.93 -3.86 -4.54
N GLY A 39 13.70 -3.13 -5.34
CA GLY A 39 14.46 -3.68 -6.46
C GLY A 39 13.64 -3.96 -7.73
N VAL A 40 12.37 -3.54 -7.76
CA VAL A 40 11.45 -3.76 -8.88
C VAL A 40 10.77 -2.45 -9.30
N ASP A 41 9.76 -2.49 -10.15
CA ASP A 41 9.06 -1.33 -10.67
C ASP A 41 7.52 -1.41 -10.47
N GLU A 42 6.81 -0.42 -10.98
CA GLU A 42 5.37 -0.25 -10.85
C GLU A 42 4.54 -1.39 -11.45
N THR A 43 5.10 -2.18 -12.37
CA THR A 43 4.35 -3.24 -13.04
C THR A 43 4.20 -4.49 -12.19
N THR A 44 5.09 -4.69 -11.21
CA THR A 44 5.22 -5.93 -10.44
C THR A 44 3.96 -6.29 -9.65
N MET A 45 3.23 -5.29 -9.14
CA MET A 45 2.01 -5.51 -8.35
C MET A 45 0.75 -5.67 -9.21
N VAL A 46 0.80 -5.37 -10.51
CA VAL A 46 -0.38 -5.39 -11.40
C VAL A 46 -1.01 -6.78 -11.50
N PRO A 47 -0.25 -7.89 -11.69
CA PRO A 47 -0.86 -9.21 -11.81
C PRO A 47 -1.65 -9.64 -10.57
N ILE A 48 -1.12 -9.40 -9.37
CA ILE A 48 -1.81 -9.73 -8.13
C ILE A 48 -3.01 -8.82 -7.89
N ALA A 49 -2.90 -7.52 -8.19
CA ALA A 49 -4.00 -6.56 -8.06
C ALA A 49 -5.19 -6.91 -8.97
N ARG A 50 -4.95 -7.42 -10.17
CA ARG A 50 -6.00 -7.94 -11.07
C ARG A 50 -6.72 -9.17 -10.52
N GLN A 51 -6.04 -10.01 -9.75
CA GLN A 51 -6.67 -11.14 -9.06
C GLN A 51 -7.51 -10.69 -7.87
N ILE A 52 -7.07 -9.65 -7.17
CA ILE A 52 -7.73 -9.08 -6.00
C ILE A 52 -9.01 -8.34 -6.41
N ALA A 53 -8.91 -7.39 -7.34
CA ALA A 53 -9.98 -6.47 -7.71
C ALA A 53 -10.00 -6.24 -9.24
N PRO A 54 -10.56 -7.19 -10.02
CA PRO A 54 -10.51 -7.15 -11.48
C PRO A 54 -11.22 -5.94 -12.11
N ASN A 55 -12.15 -5.32 -11.38
CA ASN A 55 -12.92 -4.17 -11.86
C ASN A 55 -12.47 -2.84 -11.24
N ALA A 56 -11.38 -2.83 -10.46
CA ALA A 56 -10.86 -1.60 -9.88
C ALA A 56 -9.95 -0.86 -10.87
N THR A 57 -9.95 0.47 -10.80
CA THR A 57 -8.92 1.28 -11.44
C THR A 57 -7.60 1.12 -10.67
N LEU A 58 -6.52 0.75 -11.36
CA LEU A 58 -5.21 0.57 -10.74
C LEU A 58 -4.33 1.80 -11.02
N VAL A 59 -3.74 2.35 -9.98
CA VAL A 59 -2.69 3.37 -10.03
C VAL A 59 -1.41 2.68 -9.60
N ALA A 60 -0.65 2.17 -10.54
CA ALA A 60 0.59 1.45 -10.30
C ALA A 60 1.75 2.46 -10.25
N VAL A 61 2.35 2.65 -9.09
CA VAL A 61 3.31 3.73 -8.84
C VAL A 61 4.72 3.17 -8.70
N ARG A 62 5.70 3.89 -9.25
CA ARG A 62 7.12 3.56 -9.15
C ARG A 62 7.77 4.42 -8.07
N GLY A 63 8.49 3.78 -7.15
CA GLY A 63 9.38 4.47 -6.20
C GLY A 63 10.46 5.29 -6.91
N ARG A 64 10.89 6.41 -6.33
CA ARG A 64 11.82 7.35 -6.97
C ARG A 64 13.28 7.10 -6.63
N ILE A 65 13.54 6.41 -5.53
CA ILE A 65 14.91 6.15 -5.07
C ILE A 65 15.50 5.00 -5.88
N ARG A 66 16.59 5.27 -6.58
CA ARG A 66 17.41 4.24 -7.22
C ARG A 66 18.42 3.73 -6.22
N GLN A 67 18.33 2.47 -5.88
CA GLN A 67 19.28 1.79 -5.03
C GLN A 67 19.34 0.32 -5.46
N GLU A 68 20.56 -0.22 -5.55
CA GLU A 68 20.79 -1.54 -6.13
C GLU A 68 20.35 -1.54 -7.62
N ASP A 69 19.77 -2.63 -8.10
CA ASP A 69 19.39 -2.79 -9.52
C ASP A 69 17.97 -2.32 -9.87
N GLY A 70 17.27 -1.62 -8.94
CA GLY A 70 15.88 -1.25 -9.13
C GLY A 70 15.45 0.02 -8.42
N PHE A 71 14.16 0.06 -8.07
CA PHE A 71 13.52 1.19 -7.42
C PHE A 71 13.11 0.86 -6.00
N ARG A 72 13.16 1.89 -5.13
CA ARG A 72 12.74 1.86 -3.74
C ARG A 72 11.91 3.10 -3.43
N TRP A 73 11.24 3.05 -2.28
CA TRP A 73 10.45 4.18 -1.81
C TRP A 73 11.27 5.15 -0.96
N PHE A 74 12.27 4.65 -0.24
CA PHE A 74 13.20 5.44 0.59
C PHE A 74 14.52 4.69 0.74
N GLU A 75 15.57 5.41 1.13
CA GLU A 75 16.92 4.88 1.25
C GLU A 75 17.04 3.84 2.36
N ARG A 76 17.74 2.73 2.06
CA ARG A 76 18.00 1.61 2.95
C ARG A 76 19.45 1.68 3.45
N ILE A 77 19.62 1.56 4.78
CA ILE A 77 20.93 1.45 5.42
C ILE A 77 21.30 -0.03 5.58
N THR A 78 20.41 -0.83 6.18
CA THR A 78 20.50 -2.30 6.31
C THR A 78 19.19 -2.95 5.89
N PRO A 79 19.05 -4.28 5.82
CA PRO A 79 17.79 -4.92 5.50
C PRO A 79 16.60 -4.45 6.36
N THR A 80 16.84 -4.04 7.61
CA THR A 80 15.80 -3.64 8.56
C THR A 80 15.96 -2.22 9.12
N SER A 81 16.88 -1.42 8.57
CA SER A 81 17.14 -0.04 8.99
C SER A 81 17.14 0.90 7.78
N PHE A 82 16.54 2.06 7.92
CA PHE A 82 16.31 2.99 6.82
C PHE A 82 16.60 4.43 7.22
N GLU A 83 16.95 5.25 6.24
CA GLU A 83 17.26 6.66 6.43
C GLU A 83 15.96 7.43 6.75
N GLN A 84 15.87 7.99 7.96
CA GLN A 84 14.64 8.57 8.50
C GLN A 84 14.19 9.85 7.78
N ALA A 85 15.15 10.69 7.36
CA ALA A 85 14.83 11.88 6.57
C ALA A 85 14.26 11.50 5.20
N SER A 86 14.83 10.45 4.56
CA SER A 86 14.33 9.91 3.30
C SER A 86 12.89 9.38 3.44
N ILE A 87 12.58 8.60 4.51
CA ILE A 87 11.21 8.12 4.75
C ILE A 87 10.24 9.30 4.83
N ARG A 88 10.55 10.33 5.64
CA ARG A 88 9.67 11.48 5.86
C ARG A 88 9.46 12.29 4.57
N ALA A 89 10.54 12.54 3.83
CA ALA A 89 10.49 13.27 2.57
C ALA A 89 9.66 12.54 1.51
N GLU A 90 9.96 11.26 1.28
CA GLU A 90 9.26 10.46 0.27
C GLU A 90 7.79 10.22 0.63
N THR A 91 7.47 10.07 1.92
CA THR A 91 6.09 9.99 2.40
C THR A 91 5.32 11.28 2.11
N SER A 92 5.93 12.45 2.36
CA SER A 92 5.31 13.74 2.06
C SER A 92 5.06 13.95 0.56
N TYR A 93 6.06 13.62 -0.27
CA TYR A 93 5.90 13.67 -1.73
C TYR A 93 4.82 12.70 -2.22
N PHE A 94 4.73 11.52 -1.62
CA PHE A 94 3.71 10.53 -2.01
C PHE A 94 2.32 10.98 -1.59
N ALA A 95 2.15 11.64 -0.45
CA ALA A 95 0.87 12.22 -0.02
C ALA A 95 0.35 13.26 -1.04
N ALA A 96 1.23 14.16 -1.47
CA ALA A 96 0.91 15.16 -2.51
C ALA A 96 0.57 14.48 -3.84
N PHE A 97 1.38 13.50 -4.27
CA PHE A 97 1.15 12.72 -5.48
C PHE A 97 -0.22 12.02 -5.47
N ALA A 98 -0.56 11.31 -4.39
CA ALA A 98 -1.82 10.57 -4.30
C ALA A 98 -3.03 11.50 -4.42
N SER A 99 -2.97 12.67 -3.77
CA SER A 99 -4.01 13.69 -3.84
C SER A 99 -4.16 14.26 -5.24
N GLU A 100 -3.04 14.57 -5.90
CA GLU A 100 -3.05 15.13 -7.25
C GLU A 100 -3.48 14.11 -8.31
N ALA A 101 -3.00 12.87 -8.22
CA ALA A 101 -3.41 11.77 -9.10
C ALA A 101 -4.91 11.49 -8.96
N ALA A 102 -5.43 11.47 -7.73
CA ALA A 102 -6.86 11.28 -7.49
C ALA A 102 -7.69 12.39 -8.11
N LYS A 103 -7.33 13.66 -7.91
CA LYS A 103 -8.00 14.80 -8.54
C LYS A 103 -7.96 14.73 -10.06
N ARG A 104 -6.79 14.46 -10.64
CA ARG A 104 -6.58 14.39 -12.10
C ARG A 104 -7.41 13.31 -12.78
N HIS A 105 -7.54 12.15 -12.14
CA HIS A 105 -8.19 10.98 -12.72
C HIS A 105 -9.62 10.76 -12.20
N GLY A 106 -10.15 11.67 -11.38
CA GLY A 106 -11.50 11.57 -10.81
C GLY A 106 -11.65 10.37 -9.86
N LEU A 107 -10.60 10.05 -9.09
CA LEU A 107 -10.63 8.96 -8.12
C LEU A 107 -11.05 9.49 -6.74
N ASP A 108 -11.84 8.70 -6.02
CA ASP A 108 -12.23 8.99 -4.65
C ASP A 108 -11.26 8.31 -3.66
N LEU A 109 -10.42 9.08 -3.00
CA LEU A 109 -9.46 8.57 -2.01
C LEU A 109 -10.15 7.92 -0.80
N ALA A 110 -11.36 8.35 -0.45
CA ALA A 110 -12.11 7.72 0.66
C ALA A 110 -12.52 6.28 0.32
N ARG A 111 -12.64 5.94 -0.96
CA ARG A 111 -12.94 4.59 -1.46
C ARG A 111 -11.70 3.85 -1.96
N ALA A 112 -10.58 4.53 -2.10
CA ALA A 112 -9.34 3.95 -2.56
C ALA A 112 -8.75 2.99 -1.52
N THR A 113 -8.09 1.93 -2.00
CA THR A 113 -7.28 1.04 -1.18
C THR A 113 -5.81 1.21 -1.57
N PHE A 114 -4.95 1.35 -0.58
CA PHE A 114 -3.51 1.37 -0.78
C PHE A 114 -2.97 -0.04 -0.53
N LEU A 115 -2.51 -0.70 -1.60
CA LEU A 115 -1.95 -2.05 -1.57
C LEU A 115 -0.44 -1.97 -1.70
N GLY A 116 0.26 -2.23 -0.62
CA GLY A 116 1.72 -2.22 -0.58
C GLY A 116 2.31 -3.59 -0.31
N TYR A 117 3.49 -3.84 -0.88
CA TYR A 117 4.30 -5.02 -0.63
C TYR A 117 5.68 -4.62 -0.11
N SER A 118 6.13 -5.22 1.01
CA SER A 118 7.46 -5.01 1.57
C SER A 118 7.77 -3.52 1.75
N ASN A 119 8.78 -2.97 1.09
CA ASN A 119 9.14 -1.55 1.14
C ASN A 119 7.96 -0.62 0.76
N GLY A 120 7.12 -1.01 -0.20
CA GLY A 120 5.89 -0.27 -0.53
C GLY A 120 4.85 -0.30 0.58
N ALA A 121 4.69 -1.44 1.28
CA ALA A 121 3.81 -1.53 2.44
C ALA A 121 4.33 -0.67 3.60
N ASN A 122 5.64 -0.57 3.76
CA ASN A 122 6.28 0.27 4.75
C ASN A 122 6.04 1.76 4.48
N LEU A 123 6.08 2.19 3.21
CA LEU A 123 5.70 3.56 2.86
C LEU A 123 4.23 3.85 3.17
N VAL A 124 3.31 2.91 2.87
CA VAL A 124 1.88 3.09 3.19
C VAL A 124 1.68 3.22 4.70
N SER A 125 2.34 2.42 5.53
CA SER A 125 2.26 2.55 6.99
C SER A 125 2.79 3.91 7.47
N SER A 126 3.92 4.38 6.92
CA SER A 126 4.46 5.72 7.20
C SER A 126 3.50 6.83 6.74
N LEU A 127 2.85 6.66 5.59
CA LEU A 127 1.86 7.59 5.05
C LEU A 127 0.68 7.75 6.01
N MET A 128 0.15 6.66 6.55
CA MET A 128 -0.92 6.71 7.55
C MET A 128 -0.50 7.46 8.81
N LEU A 129 0.71 7.21 9.32
CA LEU A 129 1.21 7.81 10.55
C LEU A 129 1.59 9.29 10.39
N LEU A 130 2.11 9.70 9.23
CA LEU A 130 2.57 11.07 8.97
C LEU A 130 1.50 11.95 8.32
N ASN A 131 0.48 11.37 7.68
CA ASN A 131 -0.57 12.07 6.93
C ASN A 131 -1.95 11.45 7.25
N SER A 132 -2.40 11.56 8.50
CA SER A 132 -3.66 11.00 8.94
C SER A 132 -4.83 11.49 8.09
N GLY A 133 -5.77 10.59 7.79
CA GLY A 133 -6.96 10.90 7.00
C GLY A 133 -6.84 10.71 5.50
N LEU A 134 -5.63 10.64 4.93
CA LEU A 134 -5.43 10.38 3.50
C LEU A 134 -5.77 8.94 3.13
N VAL A 135 -5.35 7.98 3.95
CA VAL A 135 -5.57 6.55 3.74
C VAL A 135 -6.70 6.07 4.63
N ARG A 136 -7.78 5.55 4.04
CA ARG A 136 -8.92 4.95 4.76
C ARG A 136 -8.89 3.42 4.71
N LYS A 137 -8.28 2.85 3.69
CA LYS A 137 -8.07 1.41 3.54
C LYS A 137 -6.64 1.11 3.09
N ALA A 138 -5.98 0.20 3.79
CA ALA A 138 -4.65 -0.28 3.42
C ALA A 138 -4.54 -1.80 3.55
N ALA A 139 -3.89 -2.44 2.56
CA ALA A 139 -3.45 -3.83 2.64
C ALA A 139 -1.92 -3.84 2.59
N LEU A 140 -1.30 -4.27 3.68
CA LEU A 140 0.13 -4.25 3.94
C LEU A 140 0.67 -5.68 3.91
N LEU A 141 1.35 -6.04 2.82
CA LEU A 141 1.91 -7.38 2.63
C LEU A 141 3.40 -7.35 3.01
N ARG A 142 3.81 -8.21 3.97
CA ARG A 142 5.19 -8.33 4.45
C ARG A 142 5.76 -6.99 4.95
N ALA A 143 4.97 -6.27 5.74
CA ALA A 143 5.31 -4.95 6.25
C ALA A 143 6.02 -5.02 7.61
N MET A 144 6.80 -3.96 7.87
CA MET A 144 7.43 -3.70 9.17
C MET A 144 7.30 -2.22 9.53
N PRO A 145 7.32 -1.85 10.83
CA PRO A 145 7.45 -0.45 11.23
C PRO A 145 8.84 0.06 10.82
N VAL A 146 8.90 1.25 10.21
CA VAL A 146 10.16 1.82 9.70
C VAL A 146 10.46 3.21 10.27
N LEU A 147 9.51 3.84 10.95
CA LEU A 147 9.73 5.10 11.65
C LEU A 147 10.29 4.82 13.05
N ASP A 148 11.45 5.39 13.36
CA ASP A 148 12.04 5.33 14.70
C ASP A 148 11.18 6.10 15.71
N ASP A 149 10.58 7.20 15.26
CA ASP A 149 9.69 8.04 16.06
C ASP A 149 8.42 8.35 15.25
N ALA A 150 7.34 7.64 15.58
CA ALA A 150 6.03 7.86 14.99
C ALA A 150 5.31 8.97 15.76
N PRO A 151 4.87 10.06 15.10
CA PRO A 151 4.16 11.14 15.76
C PRO A 151 2.82 10.66 16.33
N ALA A 152 2.31 11.35 17.33
CA ALA A 152 0.95 11.15 17.80
C ALA A 152 -0.01 11.45 16.64
N THR A 153 -0.79 10.45 16.22
CA THR A 153 -1.74 10.56 15.11
C THR A 153 -3.05 9.87 15.45
N ASN A 154 -4.11 10.17 14.73
CA ASN A 154 -5.41 9.52 14.89
C ASN A 154 -5.79 8.80 13.60
N LEU A 155 -5.86 7.47 13.68
CA LEU A 155 -6.25 6.57 12.59
C LEU A 155 -7.66 6.01 12.74
N THR A 156 -8.48 6.60 13.61
CA THR A 156 -9.90 6.21 13.75
C THR A 156 -10.61 6.27 12.39
N GLY A 157 -11.30 5.20 12.04
CA GLY A 157 -11.95 5.05 10.74
C GLY A 157 -11.01 4.60 9.62
N THR A 158 -9.79 4.17 9.94
CA THR A 158 -8.87 3.54 9.00
C THR A 158 -8.88 2.03 9.20
N ARG A 159 -9.16 1.28 8.12
CA ARG A 159 -9.09 -0.20 8.09
C ARG A 159 -7.77 -0.65 7.49
N VAL A 160 -7.10 -1.56 8.18
CA VAL A 160 -5.79 -2.08 7.76
C VAL A 160 -5.81 -3.60 7.79
N LEU A 161 -5.40 -4.20 6.67
CA LEU A 161 -5.05 -5.61 6.62
C LEU A 161 -3.52 -5.73 6.65
N ILE A 162 -3.00 -6.56 7.52
CA ILE A 162 -1.57 -6.95 7.54
C ILE A 162 -1.48 -8.42 7.21
N VAL A 163 -0.69 -8.79 6.19
CA VAL A 163 -0.43 -10.20 5.84
C VAL A 163 1.06 -10.47 5.98
N ALA A 164 1.40 -11.32 6.94
CA ALA A 164 2.76 -11.78 7.22
C ALA A 164 2.99 -13.20 6.68
N GLY A 165 4.24 -13.52 6.35
CA GLY A 165 4.66 -14.87 6.01
C GLY A 165 5.18 -15.61 7.24
N ALA A 166 4.69 -16.83 7.51
CA ALA A 166 5.15 -17.64 8.64
C ALA A 166 6.61 -18.09 8.50
N ALA A 167 7.08 -18.25 7.26
CA ALA A 167 8.47 -18.62 6.94
C ALA A 167 9.34 -17.40 6.59
N ASP A 168 8.87 -16.17 6.79
CA ASP A 168 9.65 -14.95 6.61
C ASP A 168 10.43 -14.65 7.90
N GLU A 169 11.60 -15.26 8.02
CA GLU A 169 12.46 -15.14 9.21
C GLU A 169 12.96 -13.69 9.43
N THR A 170 13.08 -12.90 8.36
CA THR A 170 13.61 -11.54 8.44
C THR A 170 12.53 -10.52 8.82
N TYR A 171 11.37 -10.56 8.19
CA TYR A 171 10.34 -9.52 8.34
C TYR A 171 9.09 -9.99 9.10
N GLY A 172 8.83 -11.30 9.14
CA GLY A 172 7.73 -11.87 9.89
C GLY A 172 7.66 -11.42 11.36
N PRO A 173 8.80 -11.38 12.10
CA PRO A 173 8.84 -10.91 13.49
C PRO A 173 8.38 -9.45 13.71
N PHE A 174 8.35 -8.62 12.66
CA PHE A 174 7.92 -7.23 12.76
C PHE A 174 6.41 -7.02 12.60
N ALA A 175 5.65 -8.04 12.17
CA ALA A 175 4.21 -7.90 12.00
C ALA A 175 3.48 -7.62 13.34
N PRO A 176 3.73 -8.31 14.46
CA PRO A 176 3.08 -7.99 15.74
C PRO A 176 3.39 -6.56 16.25
N PRO A 177 4.65 -6.04 16.23
CA PRO A 177 4.94 -4.65 16.53
C PRO A 177 4.16 -3.65 15.65
N LEU A 178 4.03 -3.90 14.34
CA LEU A 178 3.27 -3.05 13.44
C LEU A 178 1.77 -3.04 13.78
N VAL A 179 1.18 -4.21 14.07
CA VAL A 179 -0.21 -4.34 14.55
C VAL A 179 -0.42 -3.50 15.81
N THR A 180 0.48 -3.65 16.78
CA THR A 180 0.42 -2.90 18.06
C THR A 180 0.50 -1.40 17.81
N LEU A 181 1.42 -0.95 16.96
CA LEU A 181 1.60 0.45 16.60
C LEU A 181 0.33 1.04 16.00
N LEU A 182 -0.24 0.40 14.98
CA LEU A 182 -1.40 0.93 14.27
C LEU A 182 -2.68 0.91 15.13
N ASN A 183 -2.88 -0.14 15.93
CA ASN A 183 -3.98 -0.20 16.92
C ASN A 183 -3.87 0.89 17.96
N LYS A 184 -2.67 1.16 18.49
CA LYS A 184 -2.40 2.24 19.44
C LYS A 184 -2.86 3.61 18.90
N HIS A 185 -2.77 3.81 17.61
CA HIS A 185 -3.21 5.02 16.94
C HIS A 185 -4.69 4.99 16.48
N GLY A 186 -5.44 3.93 16.80
CA GLY A 186 -6.88 3.84 16.56
C GLY A 186 -7.28 3.22 15.22
N ALA A 187 -6.35 2.64 14.45
CA ALA A 187 -6.69 1.87 13.26
C ALA A 187 -7.41 0.56 13.63
N GLU A 188 -8.32 0.10 12.76
CA GLU A 188 -8.91 -1.24 12.83
C GLU A 188 -8.03 -2.20 12.02
N VAL A 189 -7.25 -3.02 12.72
CA VAL A 189 -6.25 -3.91 12.11
C VAL A 189 -6.75 -5.36 12.10
N ASP A 190 -6.82 -5.95 10.89
CA ASP A 190 -6.96 -7.39 10.65
C ASP A 190 -5.57 -7.95 10.31
N ALA A 191 -5.06 -8.88 11.11
CA ALA A 191 -3.75 -9.48 10.89
C ALA A 191 -3.91 -10.95 10.47
N ARG A 192 -3.24 -11.34 9.39
CA ARG A 192 -3.27 -12.68 8.82
C ARG A 192 -1.86 -13.20 8.62
N ILE A 193 -1.70 -14.51 8.71
CA ILE A 193 -0.43 -15.22 8.47
C ILE A 193 -0.66 -16.25 7.38
N VAL A 194 0.25 -16.29 6.41
CA VAL A 194 0.27 -17.29 5.33
C VAL A 194 1.50 -18.21 5.49
N PRO A 195 1.44 -19.46 5.05
CA PRO A 195 2.54 -20.41 5.24
C PRO A 195 3.68 -20.21 4.21
N SER A 196 3.94 -18.98 3.77
CA SER A 196 5.00 -18.63 2.82
C SER A 196 6.09 -17.81 3.49
N GLY A 197 7.18 -17.54 2.74
CA GLY A 197 8.22 -16.61 3.13
C GLY A 197 7.87 -15.17 2.82
N HIS A 198 8.89 -14.44 2.34
CA HIS A 198 8.73 -13.03 1.98
C HIS A 198 7.90 -12.83 0.70
N GLU A 199 7.87 -13.81 -0.20
CA GLU A 199 7.17 -13.75 -1.48
C GLU A 199 5.66 -13.62 -1.28
N ILE A 200 4.99 -12.92 -2.21
CA ILE A 200 3.54 -12.82 -2.29
C ILE A 200 2.98 -13.68 -3.41
N GLY A 201 1.76 -14.19 -3.25
CA GLY A 201 1.16 -15.07 -4.23
C GLY A 201 -0.36 -15.21 -4.12
N GLY A 202 -0.88 -16.32 -4.66
CA GLY A 202 -2.32 -16.61 -4.67
C GLY A 202 -3.01 -16.55 -3.31
N PRO A 203 -2.44 -17.12 -2.22
CA PRO A 203 -3.01 -17.00 -0.89
C PRO A 203 -3.18 -15.56 -0.42
N ASP A 204 -2.18 -14.69 -0.68
CA ASP A 204 -2.26 -13.26 -0.37
C ASP A 204 -3.39 -12.59 -1.14
N ALA A 205 -3.49 -12.84 -2.45
CA ALA A 205 -4.56 -12.30 -3.28
C ALA A 205 -5.96 -12.71 -2.78
N ALA A 206 -6.13 -13.97 -2.37
CA ALA A 206 -7.40 -14.47 -1.85
C ALA A 206 -7.79 -13.77 -0.54
N ILE A 207 -6.83 -13.60 0.39
CA ILE A 207 -7.05 -12.91 1.66
C ILE A 207 -7.41 -11.45 1.44
N VAL A 208 -6.65 -10.72 0.60
CA VAL A 208 -6.94 -9.29 0.32
C VAL A 208 -8.30 -9.14 -0.34
N ARG A 209 -8.63 -9.98 -1.33
CA ARG A 209 -9.95 -9.97 -1.98
C ARG A 209 -11.09 -10.20 -0.99
N GLN A 210 -10.97 -11.20 -0.11
CA GLN A 210 -11.96 -11.49 0.92
C GLN A 210 -12.13 -10.32 1.88
N TRP A 211 -11.02 -9.71 2.31
CA TRP A 211 -11.03 -8.56 3.20
C TRP A 211 -11.67 -7.32 2.57
N LEU A 212 -11.43 -7.06 1.29
CA LEU A 212 -12.06 -5.96 0.55
C LEU A 212 -13.57 -6.16 0.39
N ALA A 213 -14.03 -7.40 0.22
CA ALA A 213 -15.46 -7.74 0.14
C ALA A 213 -16.19 -7.67 1.49
N GLY A 214 -15.46 -7.60 2.60
CA GLY A 214 -16.03 -7.48 3.94
C GLY A 214 -16.73 -6.12 4.16
N PRO A 215 -17.59 -6.01 5.20
CA PRO A 215 -18.38 -4.81 5.43
C PRO A 215 -17.47 -3.58 5.60
N ALA A 216 -17.90 -2.47 4.99
CA ALA A 216 -17.32 -1.17 5.29
C ALA A 216 -17.48 -0.88 6.80
N LEU A 217 -16.54 -0.11 7.38
CA LEU A 217 -16.69 0.38 8.76
C LEU A 217 -18.09 0.99 8.93
N VAL A 218 -18.92 0.34 9.74
CA VAL A 218 -20.10 1.01 10.28
C VAL A 218 -19.55 2.01 11.29
N ALA A 219 -19.70 3.30 10.99
CA ALA A 219 -19.36 4.34 11.95
C ALA A 219 -20.03 4.00 13.30
N ARG A 220 -19.24 3.61 14.28
CA ARG A 220 -19.76 3.53 15.65
C ARG A 220 -20.16 4.95 16.01
N GLN A 221 -21.46 5.22 16.06
CA GLN A 221 -21.98 6.42 16.65
C GLN A 221 -21.46 6.43 18.09
N ALA A 222 -20.68 7.47 18.41
CA ALA A 222 -20.29 7.75 19.78
C ALA A 222 -21.58 8.05 20.56
N GLY A 223 -21.97 7.12 21.44
CA GLY A 223 -22.98 7.35 22.46
C GLY A 223 -22.40 8.10 23.62
#